data_4f84a34c8b097b32cb6800cc7f0d1617
#
_entry.id   4f84a34c8b097b32cb6800cc7f0d1617
#
_cell.length_a   1.000
_cell.length_b   1.000
_cell.length_c   1.000
_cell.angle_alpha   90.00
_cell.angle_beta   90.00
_cell.angle_gamma   90.00
#
_symmetry.space_group_name_H-M   'P 1'
#
loop_
_entity.id
_entity.type
_entity.pdbx_description
1 polymer ?
#
loop_
_entity_poly.entity_id
_entity_poly.type
_entity_poly.pdbx_seq_one_letter_code
_entity_poly.pdbx_strand_id
1 'polypeptide(L)'
;MIGVEVKGVALRLETAPGLFSPQRADRGTLAMLSAVDFAPGMKVLDLGCGCGLVGLLAAKLCGEGNVVMCDVDPLAVDIARKNAERNGVGGVKIALSDGFGALDDTGFDLILSNPPYQSDFAVARSFIEKGFNRLKIGGRMVMVTKRRDWYRNKLIAIVGGVKIREIDGYYVVMAERRAMRYANRSGFIKRR
;
A
#
# COMPACT_ATOMS: atom_id res chain seq x y z
N MET A 1 15.41 -13.48 -10.59
CA MET A 1 14.47 -14.05 -9.59
C MET A 1 15.00 -13.84 -8.19
N ILE A 2 14.15 -13.45 -7.24
CA ILE A 2 14.47 -13.35 -5.82
C ILE A 2 13.55 -14.26 -5.00
N GLY A 3 14.09 -14.89 -3.97
CA GLY A 3 13.32 -15.56 -2.93
C GLY A 3 13.24 -14.66 -1.69
N VAL A 4 12.08 -14.59 -1.08
CA VAL A 4 11.89 -13.82 0.15
C VAL A 4 10.94 -14.58 1.07
N GLU A 5 11.26 -14.58 2.36
CA GLU A 5 10.36 -15.12 3.39
C GLU A 5 9.91 -13.97 4.31
N VAL A 6 8.61 -13.78 4.44
CA VAL A 6 8.00 -12.75 5.28
C VAL A 6 6.82 -13.36 6.02
N LYS A 7 6.76 -13.19 7.34
CA LYS A 7 5.67 -13.70 8.20
C LYS A 7 5.39 -15.20 8.02
N GLY A 8 6.46 -15.98 7.82
CA GLY A 8 6.35 -17.43 7.60
C GLY A 8 5.86 -17.84 6.21
N VAL A 9 5.72 -16.89 5.28
CA VAL A 9 5.33 -17.14 3.89
C VAL A 9 6.55 -16.98 2.99
N ALA A 10 6.93 -18.03 2.28
CA ALA A 10 7.98 -18.01 1.26
C ALA A 10 7.38 -17.62 -0.09
N LEU A 11 7.97 -16.62 -0.74
CA LEU A 11 7.59 -16.15 -2.08
C LEU A 11 8.79 -16.23 -3.03
N ARG A 12 8.49 -16.57 -4.28
CA ARG A 12 9.46 -16.53 -5.40
C ARG A 12 9.01 -15.48 -6.40
N LEU A 13 9.81 -14.43 -6.55
CA LEU A 13 9.44 -13.26 -7.35
C LEU A 13 10.38 -13.10 -8.53
N GLU A 14 9.80 -13.03 -9.71
CA GLU A 14 10.45 -12.49 -10.89
C GLU A 14 10.52 -10.97 -10.74
N THR A 15 11.62 -10.40 -11.20
CA THR A 15 11.84 -8.96 -11.25
C THR A 15 12.46 -8.61 -12.59
N ALA A 16 12.42 -7.33 -12.98
CA ALA A 16 13.06 -6.86 -14.20
C ALA A 16 13.87 -5.59 -13.96
N PRO A 17 14.90 -5.32 -14.79
CA PRO A 17 15.51 -4.00 -14.85
C PRO A 17 14.43 -2.93 -15.12
N GLY A 18 14.50 -1.83 -14.41
CA GLY A 18 13.49 -0.76 -14.49
C GLY A 18 12.42 -0.81 -13.40
N LEU A 19 12.15 -1.97 -12.83
CA LEU A 19 11.31 -2.05 -11.64
C LEU A 19 12.06 -1.62 -10.37
N PHE A 20 11.30 -1.16 -9.40
CA PHE A 20 11.83 -0.79 -8.10
C PHE A 20 12.48 -2.01 -7.41
N SER A 21 13.74 -1.86 -6.96
CA SER A 21 14.50 -2.91 -6.23
C SER A 21 14.63 -4.27 -6.97
N PRO A 22 15.18 -4.33 -8.20
CA PRO A 22 15.13 -5.55 -9.01
C PRO A 22 16.04 -6.68 -8.52
N GLN A 23 17.00 -6.41 -7.62
CA GLN A 23 18.00 -7.39 -7.17
C GLN A 23 17.66 -8.06 -5.84
N ARG A 24 16.80 -7.45 -5.03
CA ARG A 24 16.39 -7.93 -3.71
C ARG A 24 15.08 -7.32 -3.28
N ALA A 25 14.42 -7.93 -2.27
CA ALA A 25 13.27 -7.30 -1.63
C ALA A 25 13.65 -5.93 -1.03
N ASP A 26 12.85 -4.91 -1.29
CA ASP A 26 13.10 -3.56 -0.79
C ASP A 26 13.01 -3.50 0.74
N ARG A 27 14.00 -2.88 1.39
CA ARG A 27 14.07 -2.79 2.84
C ARG A 27 12.93 -1.98 3.43
N GLY A 28 12.49 -0.92 2.75
CA GLY A 28 11.34 -0.12 3.18
C GLY A 28 10.06 -0.93 3.12
N THR A 29 9.85 -1.71 2.05
CA THR A 29 8.73 -2.63 1.93
C THR A 29 8.74 -3.67 3.05
N LEU A 30 9.89 -4.27 3.34
CA LEU A 30 10.01 -5.24 4.45
C LEU A 30 9.73 -4.59 5.82
N ALA A 31 10.23 -3.36 6.05
CA ALA A 31 9.92 -2.60 7.25
C ALA A 31 8.41 -2.32 7.39
N MET A 32 7.73 -1.95 6.28
CA MET A 32 6.28 -1.78 6.27
C MET A 32 5.56 -3.08 6.61
N LEU A 33 5.92 -4.19 5.97
CA LEU A 33 5.29 -5.49 6.19
C LEU A 33 5.50 -6.01 7.61
N SER A 34 6.65 -5.73 8.25
CA SER A 34 6.88 -6.11 9.64
C SER A 34 5.96 -5.40 10.64
N ALA A 35 5.46 -4.21 10.28
CA ALA A 35 4.61 -3.37 11.11
C ALA A 35 3.10 -3.60 10.90
N VAL A 36 2.70 -4.44 9.94
CA VAL A 36 1.30 -4.71 9.58
C VAL A 36 0.92 -6.11 10.00
N ASP A 37 -0.26 -6.25 10.60
CA ASP A 37 -0.89 -7.54 10.84
C ASP A 37 -1.94 -7.83 9.77
N PHE A 38 -1.90 -9.03 9.23
CA PHE A 38 -2.87 -9.56 8.28
C PHE A 38 -3.74 -10.61 8.99
N ALA A 39 -5.01 -10.67 8.62
CA ALA A 39 -5.93 -11.70 9.07
C ALA A 39 -6.76 -12.23 7.89
N PRO A 40 -7.19 -13.50 7.91
CA PRO A 40 -8.06 -14.06 6.90
C PRO A 40 -9.31 -13.20 6.66
N GLY A 41 -9.64 -12.98 5.39
CA GLY A 41 -10.81 -12.18 4.99
C GLY A 41 -10.61 -10.65 4.97
N MET A 42 -9.46 -10.13 5.40
CA MET A 42 -9.16 -8.70 5.25
C MET A 42 -9.10 -8.30 3.78
N LYS A 43 -9.81 -7.22 3.41
CA LYS A 43 -9.74 -6.63 2.08
C LYS A 43 -8.54 -5.69 1.99
N VAL A 44 -7.59 -6.02 1.13
CA VAL A 44 -6.29 -5.34 1.03
C VAL A 44 -6.07 -4.76 -0.36
N LEU A 45 -5.55 -3.54 -0.42
CA LEU A 45 -5.03 -2.93 -1.65
C LEU A 45 -3.51 -2.75 -1.53
N ASP A 46 -2.78 -3.29 -2.51
CA ASP A 46 -1.37 -2.99 -2.77
C ASP A 46 -1.29 -1.93 -3.87
N LEU A 47 -1.00 -0.69 -3.49
CA LEU A 47 -1.06 0.48 -4.34
C LEU A 47 0.35 0.89 -4.80
N GLY A 48 0.65 0.67 -6.09
CA GLY A 48 1.99 0.72 -6.66
C GLY A 48 2.73 -0.59 -6.36
N CYS A 49 2.20 -1.70 -6.87
CA CYS A 49 2.56 -3.04 -6.42
C CYS A 49 3.94 -3.53 -6.91
N GLY A 50 4.52 -2.90 -7.95
CA GLY A 50 5.77 -3.35 -8.54
C GLY A 50 5.72 -4.83 -8.93
N CYS A 51 6.67 -5.63 -8.46
CA CYS A 51 6.69 -7.07 -8.71
C CYS A 51 5.70 -7.89 -7.87
N GLY A 52 4.93 -7.24 -7.00
CA GLY A 52 3.82 -7.85 -6.27
C GLY A 52 4.12 -8.37 -4.86
N LEU A 53 5.28 -8.07 -4.28
CA LEU A 53 5.66 -8.62 -2.96
C LEU A 53 4.57 -8.43 -1.89
N VAL A 54 4.04 -7.22 -1.76
CA VAL A 54 3.07 -6.87 -0.71
C VAL A 54 1.73 -7.55 -0.95
N GLY A 55 1.19 -7.41 -2.17
CA GLY A 55 -0.11 -7.97 -2.52
C GLY A 55 -0.13 -9.50 -2.52
N LEU A 56 0.94 -10.14 -2.98
CA LEU A 56 1.04 -11.61 -2.96
C LEU A 56 1.16 -12.17 -1.55
N LEU A 57 1.91 -11.50 -0.67
CA LEU A 57 1.92 -11.84 0.75
C LEU A 57 0.53 -11.70 1.36
N ALA A 58 -0.15 -10.58 1.09
CA ALA A 58 -1.51 -10.35 1.56
C ALA A 58 -2.47 -11.44 1.04
N ALA A 59 -2.35 -11.85 -0.23
CA ALA A 59 -3.17 -12.89 -0.83
C ALA A 59 -3.01 -14.24 -0.14
N LYS A 60 -1.79 -14.60 0.24
CA LYS A 60 -1.51 -15.81 1.03
C LYS A 60 -2.12 -15.79 2.42
N LEU A 61 -2.16 -14.61 3.05
CA LEU A 61 -2.60 -14.46 4.45
C LEU A 61 -4.08 -14.11 4.60
N CYS A 62 -4.65 -13.36 3.64
CA CYS A 62 -6.03 -12.88 3.69
C CYS A 62 -6.98 -13.64 2.74
N GLY A 63 -6.44 -14.43 1.81
CA GLY A 63 -7.18 -15.03 0.69
C GLY A 63 -7.12 -14.17 -0.57
N GLU A 64 -6.85 -14.79 -1.71
CA GLU A 64 -6.60 -14.09 -2.99
C GLU A 64 -7.78 -13.23 -3.46
N GLY A 65 -9.01 -13.67 -3.25
CA GLY A 65 -10.23 -12.92 -3.61
C GLY A 65 -10.43 -11.63 -2.81
N ASN A 66 -9.68 -11.42 -1.73
CA ASN A 66 -9.75 -10.24 -0.88
C ASN A 66 -8.66 -9.20 -1.22
N VAL A 67 -7.81 -9.47 -2.21
CA VAL A 67 -6.66 -8.61 -2.51
C VAL A 67 -6.80 -8.00 -3.90
N VAL A 68 -6.57 -6.70 -3.96
CA VAL A 68 -6.43 -5.93 -5.20
C VAL A 68 -5.01 -5.38 -5.25
N MET A 69 -4.37 -5.48 -6.40
CA MET A 69 -3.06 -4.91 -6.68
C MET A 69 -3.17 -3.99 -7.88
N CYS A 70 -2.42 -2.90 -7.89
CA CYS A 70 -2.32 -2.06 -9.09
C CYS A 70 -0.98 -1.37 -9.21
N ASP A 71 -0.61 -1.10 -10.45
CA ASP A 71 0.54 -0.28 -10.79
C ASP A 71 0.25 0.53 -12.07
N VAL A 72 0.97 1.64 -12.25
CA VAL A 72 0.91 2.46 -13.46
C VAL A 72 1.81 1.89 -14.57
N ASP A 73 2.81 1.11 -14.21
CA ASP A 73 3.75 0.49 -15.13
C ASP A 73 3.18 -0.86 -15.64
N PRO A 74 2.91 -1.00 -16.95
CA PRO A 74 2.44 -2.26 -17.52
C PRO A 74 3.42 -3.41 -17.31
N LEU A 75 4.73 -3.15 -17.28
CA LEU A 75 5.73 -4.18 -16.98
C LEU A 75 5.58 -4.71 -15.55
N ALA A 76 5.33 -3.81 -14.57
CA ALA A 76 5.07 -4.20 -13.18
C ALA A 76 3.83 -5.11 -13.10
N VAL A 77 2.75 -4.72 -13.76
CA VAL A 77 1.49 -5.50 -13.80
C VAL A 77 1.70 -6.89 -14.39
N ASP A 78 2.42 -7.01 -15.52
CA ASP A 78 2.69 -8.29 -16.16
C ASP A 78 3.57 -9.20 -15.28
N ILE A 79 4.59 -8.63 -14.63
CA ILE A 79 5.45 -9.38 -13.71
C ILE A 79 4.66 -9.79 -12.46
N ALA A 80 3.84 -8.91 -11.90
CA ALA A 80 3.01 -9.23 -10.74
C ALA A 80 2.04 -10.38 -11.04
N ARG A 81 1.43 -10.44 -12.24
CA ARG A 81 0.58 -11.55 -12.67
C ARG A 81 1.35 -12.88 -12.76
N LYS A 82 2.52 -12.87 -13.40
CA LYS A 82 3.40 -14.07 -13.46
C LYS A 82 3.80 -14.53 -12.05
N ASN A 83 4.07 -13.60 -11.16
CA ASN A 83 4.41 -13.91 -9.78
C ASN A 83 3.20 -14.44 -8.99
N ALA A 84 1.99 -13.95 -9.26
CA ALA A 84 0.76 -14.48 -8.67
C ALA A 84 0.54 -15.95 -9.03
N GLU A 85 0.64 -16.29 -10.32
CA GLU A 85 0.58 -17.68 -10.81
C GLU A 85 1.67 -18.56 -10.17
N ARG A 86 2.93 -18.09 -10.20
CA ARG A 86 4.07 -18.83 -9.63
C ARG A 86 3.91 -19.14 -8.14
N ASN A 87 3.27 -18.26 -7.41
CA ASN A 87 3.06 -18.42 -5.98
C ASN A 87 1.68 -19.04 -5.63
N GLY A 88 0.90 -19.50 -6.62
CA GLY A 88 -0.39 -20.18 -6.41
C GLY A 88 -1.47 -19.27 -5.80
N VAL A 89 -1.49 -18.00 -6.24
CA VAL A 89 -2.53 -17.00 -5.94
C VAL A 89 -2.92 -16.24 -7.21
N GLY A 90 -3.09 -16.97 -8.31
CA GLY A 90 -3.42 -16.41 -9.64
C GLY A 90 -4.79 -15.75 -9.72
N GLY A 91 -5.68 -15.98 -8.75
CA GLY A 91 -6.98 -15.34 -8.67
C GLY A 91 -6.98 -13.92 -8.12
N VAL A 92 -5.82 -13.38 -7.74
CA VAL A 92 -5.68 -11.98 -7.28
C VAL A 92 -6.04 -11.00 -8.40
N LYS A 93 -6.86 -10.00 -8.10
CA LYS A 93 -7.14 -8.90 -9.03
C LYS A 93 -5.93 -7.98 -9.17
N ILE A 94 -5.35 -7.93 -10.39
CA ILE A 94 -4.19 -7.07 -10.69
C ILE A 94 -4.53 -6.15 -11.87
N ALA A 95 -4.51 -4.84 -11.65
CA ALA A 95 -4.95 -3.83 -12.60
C ALA A 95 -3.82 -2.88 -13.02
N LEU A 96 -3.78 -2.53 -14.30
CA LEU A 96 -3.03 -1.37 -14.79
C LEU A 96 -3.82 -0.12 -14.42
N SER A 97 -3.26 0.73 -13.54
CA SER A 97 -3.98 1.89 -13.01
C SER A 97 -3.03 2.99 -12.54
N ASP A 98 -3.27 4.21 -12.96
CA ASP A 98 -2.65 5.39 -12.33
C ASP A 98 -3.35 5.66 -10.99
N GLY A 99 -2.75 5.14 -9.93
CA GLY A 99 -3.31 5.14 -8.60
C GLY A 99 -4.70 4.48 -8.57
N PHE A 100 -5.74 5.24 -8.30
CA PHE A 100 -7.12 4.75 -8.20
C PHE A 100 -7.93 4.92 -9.50
N GLY A 101 -7.30 5.34 -10.61
CA GLY A 101 -7.99 5.73 -11.84
C GLY A 101 -8.84 4.63 -12.48
N ALA A 102 -8.37 3.39 -12.45
CA ALA A 102 -9.05 2.22 -13.00
C ALA A 102 -9.63 1.28 -11.91
N LEU A 103 -9.72 1.74 -10.66
CA LEU A 103 -10.22 0.95 -9.54
C LEU A 103 -11.55 1.50 -9.03
N ASP A 104 -12.59 0.67 -9.04
CA ASP A 104 -13.88 0.96 -8.41
C ASP A 104 -13.98 0.42 -6.98
N ASP A 105 -13.03 -0.45 -6.60
CA ASP A 105 -13.01 -1.11 -5.30
C ASP A 105 -12.95 -0.14 -4.14
N THR A 106 -13.73 -0.43 -3.09
CA THR A 106 -13.80 0.34 -1.84
C THR A 106 -13.94 -0.60 -0.65
N GLY A 107 -13.96 -0.03 0.55
CA GLY A 107 -14.17 -0.79 1.78
C GLY A 107 -12.93 -1.58 2.22
N PHE A 108 -11.74 -1.12 1.85
CA PHE A 108 -10.49 -1.77 2.24
C PHE A 108 -10.25 -1.70 3.75
N ASP A 109 -9.82 -2.82 4.32
CA ASP A 109 -9.24 -2.92 5.66
C ASP A 109 -7.85 -2.30 5.72
N LEU A 110 -7.06 -2.57 4.67
CA LEU A 110 -5.70 -2.09 4.52
C LEU A 110 -5.47 -1.55 3.11
N ILE A 111 -4.85 -0.37 3.03
CA ILE A 111 -4.21 0.13 1.81
C ILE A 111 -2.73 0.27 2.12
N LEU A 112 -1.90 -0.45 1.38
CA LEU A 112 -0.46 -0.51 1.56
C LEU A 112 0.22 0.14 0.37
N SER A 113 1.27 0.94 0.59
CA SER A 113 2.03 1.54 -0.49
C SER A 113 3.46 1.89 -0.08
N ASN A 114 4.39 1.64 -0.98
CA ASN A 114 5.76 2.15 -0.94
C ASN A 114 5.98 3.07 -2.15
N PRO A 115 5.47 4.30 -2.14
CA PRO A 115 5.55 5.18 -3.30
C PRO A 115 6.98 5.63 -3.57
N PRO A 116 7.31 5.99 -4.83
CA PRO A 116 8.67 6.41 -5.19
C PRO A 116 9.08 7.67 -4.41
N TYR A 117 10.31 7.64 -3.87
CA TYR A 117 10.85 8.75 -3.04
C TYR A 117 11.40 9.92 -3.85
N GLN A 118 11.65 9.73 -5.14
CA GLN A 118 12.35 10.68 -6.00
C GLN A 118 11.41 11.63 -6.76
N SER A 119 10.12 11.30 -6.85
CA SER A 119 9.10 12.19 -7.38
C SER A 119 8.72 13.27 -6.37
N ASP A 120 8.13 14.35 -6.86
CA ASP A 120 7.45 15.27 -5.99
C ASP A 120 6.37 14.53 -5.18
N PHE A 121 5.86 15.14 -4.13
CA PHE A 121 4.86 14.49 -3.27
C PHE A 121 3.48 14.32 -3.93
N ALA A 122 3.33 14.59 -5.23
CA ALA A 122 2.04 14.56 -5.93
C ALA A 122 1.42 13.16 -5.91
N VAL A 123 2.23 12.14 -6.19
CA VAL A 123 1.78 10.73 -6.15
C VAL A 123 1.32 10.36 -4.74
N ALA A 124 2.17 10.58 -3.74
CA ALA A 124 1.84 10.26 -2.35
C ALA A 124 0.62 11.05 -1.85
N ARG A 125 0.50 12.33 -2.25
CA ARG A 125 -0.67 13.16 -1.95
C ARG A 125 -1.94 12.56 -2.53
N SER A 126 -1.93 12.21 -3.81
CA SER A 126 -3.07 11.59 -4.50
C SER A 126 -3.47 10.28 -3.81
N PHE A 127 -2.49 9.46 -3.42
CA PHE A 127 -2.72 8.18 -2.73
C PHE A 127 -3.41 8.40 -1.39
N ILE A 128 -2.95 9.36 -0.58
CA ILE A 128 -3.53 9.65 0.72
C ILE A 128 -4.95 10.21 0.57
N GLU A 129 -5.15 11.21 -0.29
CA GLU A 129 -6.44 11.89 -0.45
C GLU A 129 -7.53 10.97 -1.03
N LYS A 130 -7.20 10.24 -2.10
CA LYS A 130 -8.15 9.32 -2.73
C LYS A 130 -8.34 8.04 -1.91
N GLY A 131 -7.25 7.53 -1.31
CA GLY A 131 -7.28 6.31 -0.51
C GLY A 131 -8.12 6.43 0.75
N PHE A 132 -8.20 7.61 1.37
CA PHE A 132 -9.08 7.84 2.51
C PHE A 132 -10.53 7.42 2.22
N ASN A 133 -11.05 7.76 1.04
CA ASN A 133 -12.42 7.43 0.67
C ASN A 133 -12.61 5.95 0.30
N ARG A 134 -11.52 5.24 0.03
CA ARG A 134 -11.54 3.81 -0.33
C ARG A 134 -11.42 2.88 0.88
N LEU A 135 -10.96 3.40 2.02
CA LEU A 135 -10.95 2.65 3.28
C LEU A 135 -12.36 2.51 3.86
N LYS A 136 -12.65 1.41 4.53
CA LYS A 136 -13.78 1.32 5.45
C LYS A 136 -13.51 2.16 6.72
N ILE A 137 -14.53 2.42 7.52
CA ILE A 137 -14.33 2.97 8.87
C ILE A 137 -13.57 1.92 9.70
N GLY A 138 -12.50 2.34 10.40
CA GLY A 138 -11.53 1.46 11.06
C GLY A 138 -10.45 0.89 10.14
N GLY A 139 -10.57 1.06 8.81
CA GLY A 139 -9.55 0.68 7.86
C GLY A 139 -8.31 1.59 7.96
N ARG A 140 -7.17 1.06 7.59
CA ARG A 140 -5.87 1.71 7.77
C ARG A 140 -5.12 1.86 6.44
N MET A 141 -4.55 3.05 6.25
CA MET A 141 -3.53 3.27 5.24
C MET A 141 -2.16 3.15 5.89
N VAL A 142 -1.28 2.35 5.30
CA VAL A 142 0.08 2.16 5.77
C VAL A 142 1.04 2.44 4.61
N MET A 143 1.95 3.35 4.83
CA MET A 143 2.94 3.73 3.84
C MET A 143 4.34 3.71 4.46
N VAL A 144 5.35 3.49 3.64
CA VAL A 144 6.74 3.60 4.08
C VAL A 144 7.43 4.75 3.35
N THR A 145 8.30 5.47 4.06
CA THR A 145 8.95 6.66 3.53
C THR A 145 10.26 6.98 4.26
N LYS A 146 11.09 7.83 3.64
CA LYS A 146 12.20 8.55 4.30
C LYS A 146 11.85 10.01 4.62
N ARG A 147 10.66 10.47 4.28
CA ARG A 147 10.21 11.87 4.41
C ARG A 147 9.16 12.02 5.52
N ARG A 148 9.54 11.68 6.76
CA ARG A 148 8.67 11.60 7.96
C ARG A 148 7.69 12.76 8.10
N ASP A 149 8.20 13.98 8.13
CA ASP A 149 7.40 15.15 8.54
C ASP A 149 6.33 15.52 7.52
N TRP A 150 6.65 15.39 6.24
CA TRP A 150 5.66 15.64 5.21
C TRP A 150 4.48 14.67 5.31
N TYR A 151 4.76 13.34 5.40
CA TYR A 151 3.71 12.33 5.53
C TYR A 151 2.91 12.49 6.83
N ARG A 152 3.60 12.76 7.94
CA ARG A 152 2.96 13.05 9.22
C ARG A 152 1.93 14.19 9.10
N ASN A 153 2.36 15.33 8.58
CA ASN A 153 1.51 16.51 8.46
C ASN A 153 0.34 16.27 7.51
N LYS A 154 0.59 15.61 6.37
CA LYS A 154 -0.46 15.30 5.38
C LYS A 154 -1.50 14.33 5.94
N LEU A 155 -1.08 13.25 6.59
CA LEU A 155 -1.98 12.27 7.17
C LEU A 155 -2.79 12.84 8.33
N ILE A 156 -2.21 13.67 9.19
CA ILE A 156 -2.96 14.38 10.23
C ILE A 156 -4.04 15.27 9.61
N ALA A 157 -3.69 16.03 8.56
CA ALA A 157 -4.61 16.94 7.91
C ALA A 157 -5.81 16.24 7.23
N ILE A 158 -5.60 15.05 6.68
CA ILE A 158 -6.64 14.30 5.93
C ILE A 158 -7.37 13.31 6.83
N VAL A 159 -6.62 12.53 7.61
CA VAL A 159 -7.16 11.37 8.35
C VAL A 159 -7.41 11.72 9.83
N GLY A 160 -6.79 12.78 10.33
CA GLY A 160 -6.96 13.24 11.73
C GLY A 160 -5.99 12.61 12.73
N GLY A 161 -5.10 11.71 12.29
CA GLY A 161 -4.11 11.10 13.16
C GLY A 161 -3.18 10.17 12.40
N VAL A 162 -1.99 9.95 12.96
CA VAL A 162 -0.99 9.05 12.39
C VAL A 162 -0.16 8.40 13.50
N LYS A 163 0.11 7.11 13.38
CA LYS A 163 1.16 6.41 14.13
C LYS A 163 2.39 6.28 13.23
N ILE A 164 3.56 6.51 13.78
CA ILE A 164 4.81 6.41 13.05
C ILE A 164 5.74 5.45 13.81
N ARG A 165 6.32 4.50 13.10
CA ARG A 165 7.39 3.64 13.59
C ARG A 165 8.62 3.84 12.73
N GLU A 166 9.77 3.97 13.34
CA GLU A 166 11.05 3.94 12.65
C GLU A 166 11.60 2.51 12.69
N ILE A 167 11.86 1.94 11.52
CA ILE A 167 12.34 0.57 11.36
C ILE A 167 13.41 0.59 10.28
N ASP A 168 14.62 0.18 10.62
CA ASP A 168 15.78 0.10 9.71
C ASP A 168 16.06 1.39 8.92
N GLY A 169 15.84 2.55 9.54
CA GLY A 169 16.04 3.87 8.91
C GLY A 169 14.92 4.27 7.94
N TYR A 170 13.78 3.61 8.00
CA TYR A 170 12.55 3.97 7.30
C TYR A 170 11.46 4.33 8.29
N TYR A 171 10.58 5.23 7.90
CA TYR A 171 9.39 5.59 8.67
C TYR A 171 8.18 4.88 8.09
N VAL A 172 7.60 3.96 8.86
CA VAL A 172 6.31 3.34 8.56
C VAL A 172 5.24 4.22 9.18
N VAL A 173 4.43 4.85 8.34
CA VAL A 173 3.35 5.76 8.74
C VAL A 173 2.02 5.03 8.59
N MET A 174 1.20 5.05 9.64
CA MET A 174 -0.08 4.32 9.70
C MET A 174 -1.18 5.29 10.13
N ALA A 175 -2.21 5.44 9.31
CA ALA A 175 -3.35 6.28 9.59
C ALA A 175 -4.66 5.49 9.44
N GLU A 176 -5.56 5.61 10.42
CA GLU A 176 -6.83 4.91 10.48
C GLU A 176 -7.98 5.85 10.13
N ARG A 177 -8.85 5.41 9.22
CA ARG A 177 -10.07 6.15 8.90
C ARG A 177 -11.09 6.02 10.03
N ARG A 178 -11.30 7.09 10.80
CA ARG A 178 -12.22 7.14 11.94
C ARG A 178 -13.54 7.83 11.67
N ALA A 179 -13.63 8.56 10.55
CA ALA A 179 -14.80 9.34 10.19
C ALA A 179 -15.09 9.31 8.68
N MET A 180 -16.30 9.65 8.30
CA MET A 180 -16.73 9.72 6.89
C MET A 180 -16.13 10.93 6.15
N ARG A 181 -15.67 11.95 6.85
CA ARG A 181 -15.13 13.20 6.30
C ARG A 181 -13.67 13.39 6.68
N TYR A 182 -12.94 14.14 5.87
CA TYR A 182 -11.58 14.57 6.19
C TYR A 182 -11.55 15.41 7.48
N ALA A 183 -10.48 15.25 8.26
CA ALA A 183 -10.30 15.93 9.55
C ALA A 183 -10.41 17.45 9.45
N ASN A 184 -9.83 18.07 8.42
CA ASN A 184 -9.80 19.54 8.26
C ASN A 184 -11.09 20.17 7.68
N ARG A 185 -12.12 19.40 7.34
CA ARG A 185 -13.42 19.97 6.93
C ARG A 185 -14.32 20.34 8.11
N SER A 186 -13.96 19.98 9.33
CA SER A 186 -14.69 20.36 10.55
C SER A 186 -14.18 21.62 11.25
N GLY A 187 -13.19 22.34 10.72
CA GLY A 187 -12.47 23.43 11.38
C GLY A 187 -12.79 24.84 10.91
N PHE A 188 -13.94 25.14 10.28
CA PHE A 188 -14.39 26.51 10.04
C PHE A 188 -15.88 26.70 10.37
N ILE A 189 -16.25 26.50 11.61
CA ILE A 189 -17.38 27.24 12.17
C ILE A 189 -16.78 28.50 12.77
N LYS A 190 -16.74 29.58 12.01
CA LYS A 190 -16.59 30.91 12.59
C LYS A 190 -17.74 31.11 13.57
N ARG A 191 -17.44 31.16 14.84
CA ARG A 191 -18.35 31.74 15.84
C ARG A 191 -18.48 33.21 15.47
N ARG A 192 -19.68 33.63 15.05
CA ARG A 192 -20.12 34.99 15.12
C ARG A 192 -20.56 35.31 16.54
#